data_9e9cce7b08efdab8db6703429a150ebe
#
_entry.id   9e9cce7b08efdab8db6703429a150ebe
#
_cell.length_a   1.000
_cell.length_b   1.000
_cell.length_c   1.000
_cell.angle_alpha   90.00
_cell.angle_beta   90.00
_cell.angle_gamma   90.00
#
_symmetry.space_group_name_H-M   'P 1'
#
loop_
_entity.id
_entity.type
_entity.pdbx_description
1 polymer ?
#
loop_
_entity_poly.entity_id
_entity_poly.type
_entity_poly.pdbx_seq_one_letter_code
_entity_poly.pdbx_strand_id
1 'polypeptide(L)'
;MKKNDLFIDVSSHNGYDITGILSDMGTQNTIIKISESTSYINPCLSAQVEQSTPVGFYHFAWFGGDIEEAEREARYFLDNVPQKAKYLCLDYEDHASGDKQANTDACIRFMEILKENGYEPIYYSYKPFTLDNIYYEQILAKFPNSLWIAGYGLNDGTADFEYFPSMNGIRWWQYSSNPYDKNIVLLDDEEAEPKWKRNDTGWWYVNSDGSYPTNKWQKINNVWYYFDSNGYMKANSWHKHTDGYWYYLLPSGAMATSWVLISNKWYYFKEDGKMATGWVKYKDHWYYLDAKDGDMKSNQFIKSGNGWYYIKPDGTMADKPEFTVEPDGLITIK
;
A
#
# COMPACT_ATOMS: atom_id res chain seq x y z
N MET A 1 -13.12 -13.73 0.71
CA MET A 1 -14.16 -14.28 1.63
C MET A 1 -14.90 -13.14 2.30
N LYS A 2 -16.15 -13.35 2.68
CA LYS A 2 -16.97 -12.37 3.41
C LYS A 2 -17.03 -12.72 4.89
N LYS A 3 -17.35 -11.75 5.72
CA LYS A 3 -17.59 -11.97 7.14
C LYS A 3 -18.67 -13.05 7.32
N ASN A 4 -18.40 -13.98 8.23
CA ASN A 4 -19.17 -15.18 8.55
C ASN A 4 -19.09 -16.31 7.51
N ASP A 5 -18.29 -16.16 6.42
CA ASP A 5 -17.99 -17.32 5.59
C ASP A 5 -17.24 -18.36 6.42
N LEU A 6 -17.54 -19.63 6.17
CA LEU A 6 -16.85 -20.76 6.78
C LEU A 6 -15.79 -21.28 5.80
N PHE A 7 -14.70 -21.77 6.34
CA PHE A 7 -13.69 -22.52 5.60
C PHE A 7 -13.07 -23.60 6.48
N ILE A 8 -12.42 -24.56 5.84
CA ILE A 8 -11.62 -25.57 6.54
C ILE A 8 -10.16 -25.40 6.20
N ASP A 9 -9.28 -25.73 7.12
CA ASP A 9 -7.89 -25.93 6.79
C ASP A 9 -7.56 -27.43 6.82
N VAL A 10 -6.75 -27.85 5.86
CA VAL A 10 -6.47 -29.25 5.61
C VAL A 10 -5.00 -29.50 5.33
N SER A 11 -4.57 -30.71 5.70
CA SER A 11 -3.21 -31.23 5.51
C SER A 11 -3.26 -32.71 5.07
N SER A 12 -2.12 -33.37 5.06
CA SER A 12 -2.03 -34.82 4.87
C SER A 12 -2.80 -35.64 5.91
N HIS A 13 -3.07 -35.06 7.08
CA HIS A 13 -3.86 -35.73 8.14
C HIS A 13 -5.31 -35.97 7.73
N ASN A 14 -5.85 -35.12 6.84
CA ASN A 14 -7.21 -35.24 6.30
C ASN A 14 -7.30 -36.22 5.12
N GLY A 15 -6.15 -36.71 4.62
CA GLY A 15 -6.08 -37.66 3.51
C GLY A 15 -6.33 -37.03 2.13
N TYR A 16 -6.43 -37.90 1.12
CA TYR A 16 -6.61 -37.49 -0.27
C TYR A 16 -8.02 -37.06 -0.58
N ASP A 17 -9.03 -37.59 0.11
CA ASP A 17 -10.45 -37.29 -0.11
C ASP A 17 -11.00 -36.44 1.04
N ILE A 18 -11.30 -35.17 0.74
CA ILE A 18 -11.87 -34.19 1.67
C ILE A 18 -13.32 -33.84 1.34
N THR A 19 -13.94 -34.51 0.36
CA THR A 19 -15.31 -34.19 -0.10
C THR A 19 -16.35 -34.32 1.00
N GLY A 20 -16.18 -35.32 1.90
CA GLY A 20 -17.05 -35.52 3.05
C GLY A 20 -17.00 -34.35 4.03
N ILE A 21 -15.79 -33.85 4.32
CA ILE A 21 -15.55 -32.71 5.23
C ILE A 21 -16.17 -31.43 4.62
N LEU A 22 -15.95 -31.19 3.33
CA LEU A 22 -16.50 -30.02 2.62
C LEU A 22 -18.05 -30.04 2.65
N SER A 23 -18.63 -31.21 2.42
CA SER A 23 -20.09 -31.38 2.47
C SER A 23 -20.67 -31.15 3.87
N ASP A 24 -20.01 -31.66 4.89
CA ASP A 24 -20.44 -31.47 6.29
C ASP A 24 -20.38 -30.00 6.75
N MET A 25 -19.34 -29.30 6.31
CA MET A 25 -19.19 -27.86 6.57
C MET A 25 -20.06 -26.97 5.69
N GLY A 26 -20.60 -27.49 4.61
CA GLY A 26 -21.38 -26.70 3.65
C GLY A 26 -20.56 -25.61 2.95
N THR A 27 -19.25 -25.83 2.78
CA THR A 27 -18.33 -24.89 2.12
C THR A 27 -17.40 -25.61 1.15
N GLN A 28 -16.92 -24.88 0.15
CA GLN A 28 -15.83 -25.34 -0.74
C GLN A 28 -14.51 -24.60 -0.43
N ASN A 29 -14.53 -23.62 0.46
CA ASN A 29 -13.37 -22.78 0.77
C ASN A 29 -12.38 -23.54 1.64
N THR A 30 -11.11 -23.55 1.22
CA THR A 30 -10.03 -24.23 1.94
C THR A 30 -8.78 -23.38 2.08
N ILE A 31 -8.04 -23.61 3.16
CA ILE A 31 -6.62 -23.26 3.29
C ILE A 31 -5.87 -24.59 3.35
N ILE A 32 -4.95 -24.86 2.43
CA ILE A 32 -4.33 -26.17 2.30
C ILE A 32 -2.84 -26.11 2.67
N LYS A 33 -2.36 -27.03 3.50
CA LYS A 33 -0.93 -27.17 3.79
C LYS A 33 -0.18 -27.47 2.48
N ILE A 34 0.84 -26.69 2.19
CA ILE A 34 1.80 -27.03 1.13
C ILE A 34 3.01 -27.75 1.72
N SER A 35 3.65 -27.11 2.70
CA SER A 35 4.99 -27.49 3.12
C SER A 35 5.20 -27.33 4.63
N GLU A 36 6.30 -27.93 5.09
CA GLU A 36 6.79 -27.82 6.45
C GLU A 36 8.31 -27.81 6.38
N SER A 37 8.97 -26.87 7.10
CA SER A 37 10.40 -26.64 6.94
C SER A 37 10.78 -26.53 5.44
N THR A 38 12.01 -26.85 5.07
CA THR A 38 12.48 -26.89 3.67
C THR A 38 12.53 -28.30 3.07
N SER A 39 11.86 -29.25 3.67
CA SER A 39 12.04 -30.69 3.32
C SER A 39 10.74 -31.48 3.13
N TYR A 40 9.61 -30.98 3.63
CA TYR A 40 8.33 -31.68 3.52
C TYR A 40 7.36 -30.96 2.58
N ILE A 41 6.71 -31.74 1.72
CA ILE A 41 5.57 -31.31 0.92
C ILE A 41 4.39 -32.23 1.22
N ASN A 42 3.20 -31.63 1.37
CA ASN A 42 1.97 -32.37 1.60
C ASN A 42 1.67 -33.31 0.40
N PRO A 43 1.71 -34.63 0.58
CA PRO A 43 1.47 -35.58 -0.51
C PRO A 43 0.03 -35.54 -1.04
N CYS A 44 -0.92 -35.03 -0.25
CA CYS A 44 -2.33 -34.92 -0.62
C CYS A 44 -2.67 -33.61 -1.33
N LEU A 45 -1.71 -32.68 -1.48
CA LEU A 45 -1.93 -31.32 -1.97
C LEU A 45 -2.74 -31.25 -3.29
N SER A 46 -2.30 -31.96 -4.32
CA SER A 46 -2.97 -31.94 -5.64
C SER A 46 -4.41 -32.42 -5.56
N ALA A 47 -4.67 -33.53 -4.85
CA ALA A 47 -6.02 -34.06 -4.71
C ALA A 47 -6.95 -33.11 -3.93
N GLN A 48 -6.43 -32.48 -2.87
CA GLN A 48 -7.18 -31.52 -2.05
C GLN A 48 -7.49 -30.24 -2.85
N VAL A 49 -6.56 -29.78 -3.68
CA VAL A 49 -6.75 -28.62 -4.58
C VAL A 49 -7.85 -28.90 -5.61
N GLU A 50 -7.86 -30.09 -6.21
CA GLU A 50 -8.85 -30.48 -7.22
C GLU A 50 -10.28 -30.61 -6.66
N GLN A 51 -10.43 -30.91 -5.37
CA GLN A 51 -11.72 -31.16 -4.71
C GLN A 51 -12.34 -29.90 -4.09
N SER A 52 -11.61 -28.79 -3.99
CA SER A 52 -12.04 -27.63 -3.24
C SER A 52 -11.83 -26.31 -3.99
N THR A 53 -12.13 -25.21 -3.35
CA THR A 53 -11.80 -23.87 -3.82
C THR A 53 -10.76 -23.26 -2.86
N PRO A 54 -9.45 -23.49 -3.09
CA PRO A 54 -8.42 -22.95 -2.23
C PRO A 54 -8.44 -21.40 -2.24
N VAL A 55 -8.72 -20.80 -1.10
CA VAL A 55 -8.63 -19.35 -0.90
C VAL A 55 -7.22 -18.95 -0.48
N GLY A 56 -6.45 -19.89 0.02
CA GLY A 56 -5.05 -19.74 0.40
C GLY A 56 -4.35 -21.08 0.64
N PHE A 57 -3.09 -20.97 1.01
CA PHE A 57 -2.24 -22.09 1.36
C PHE A 57 -1.44 -21.74 2.61
N TYR A 58 -0.94 -22.77 3.34
CA TYR A 58 -0.11 -22.55 4.50
C TYR A 58 1.17 -23.38 4.53
N HIS A 59 2.13 -22.84 5.26
CA HIS A 59 3.42 -23.43 5.55
C HIS A 59 3.59 -23.55 7.06
N PHE A 60 3.91 -24.76 7.56
CA PHE A 60 4.25 -24.99 8.96
C PHE A 60 5.73 -24.69 9.18
N ALA A 61 6.03 -23.72 10.00
CA ALA A 61 7.35 -23.15 10.15
C ALA A 61 8.20 -23.85 11.21
N TRP A 62 9.50 -23.98 10.92
CA TRP A 62 10.51 -24.57 11.82
C TRP A 62 11.67 -23.62 12.13
N PHE A 63 11.67 -22.41 11.57
CA PHE A 63 12.82 -21.49 11.62
C PHE A 63 13.13 -20.93 13.02
N GLY A 64 12.28 -21.13 14.01
CA GLY A 64 12.47 -20.50 15.33
C GLY A 64 12.61 -18.99 15.23
N GLY A 65 13.72 -18.44 15.78
CA GLY A 65 14.06 -17.01 15.66
C GLY A 65 15.12 -16.71 14.59
N ASP A 66 15.41 -17.65 13.66
CA ASP A 66 16.44 -17.48 12.64
C ASP A 66 15.85 -16.86 11.37
N ILE A 67 16.27 -15.61 11.07
CA ILE A 67 15.80 -14.85 9.91
C ILE A 67 16.24 -15.49 8.59
N GLU A 68 17.47 -16.05 8.51
CA GLU A 68 17.95 -16.67 7.28
C GLU A 68 17.20 -17.97 6.98
N GLU A 69 16.86 -18.74 8.02
CA GLU A 69 16.02 -19.93 7.88
C GLU A 69 14.59 -19.54 7.48
N ALA A 70 14.01 -18.50 8.09
CA ALA A 70 12.70 -17.98 7.70
C ALA A 70 12.65 -17.54 6.22
N GLU A 71 13.72 -16.93 5.71
CA GLU A 71 13.84 -16.61 4.28
C GLU A 71 13.89 -17.87 3.41
N ARG A 72 14.63 -18.91 3.82
CA ARG A 72 14.71 -20.19 3.08
C ARG A 72 13.36 -20.88 3.05
N GLU A 73 12.68 -20.97 4.18
CA GLU A 73 11.35 -21.58 4.29
C GLU A 73 10.30 -20.81 3.48
N ALA A 74 10.31 -19.47 3.51
CA ALA A 74 9.41 -18.64 2.71
C ALA A 74 9.59 -18.86 1.20
N ARG A 75 10.84 -18.95 0.73
CA ARG A 75 11.13 -19.23 -0.69
C ARG A 75 10.71 -20.65 -1.07
N TYR A 76 11.03 -21.64 -0.22
CA TYR A 76 10.60 -23.02 -0.44
C TYR A 76 9.07 -23.14 -0.51
N PHE A 77 8.35 -22.42 0.35
CA PHE A 77 6.90 -22.35 0.31
C PHE A 77 6.41 -21.78 -1.02
N LEU A 78 6.94 -20.61 -1.43
CA LEU A 78 6.57 -19.94 -2.70
C LEU A 78 6.82 -20.80 -3.93
N ASP A 79 7.95 -21.52 -3.99
CA ASP A 79 8.32 -22.39 -5.11
C ASP A 79 7.35 -23.56 -5.30
N ASN A 80 6.59 -23.91 -4.25
CA ASN A 80 5.67 -25.03 -4.25
C ASN A 80 4.18 -24.63 -4.29
N VAL A 81 3.86 -23.33 -4.46
CA VAL A 81 2.47 -22.87 -4.59
C VAL A 81 1.86 -23.41 -5.91
N PRO A 82 0.84 -24.27 -5.85
CA PRO A 82 0.38 -25.00 -7.04
C PRO A 82 -0.45 -24.13 -8.00
N GLN A 83 -1.08 -23.10 -7.49
CA GLN A 83 -1.90 -22.16 -8.25
C GLN A 83 -2.02 -20.82 -7.54
N LYS A 84 -2.41 -19.78 -8.27
CA LYS A 84 -2.61 -18.45 -7.67
C LYS A 84 -3.74 -18.50 -6.64
N ALA A 85 -3.44 -18.02 -5.44
CA ALA A 85 -4.41 -17.80 -4.36
C ALA A 85 -4.25 -16.38 -3.83
N LYS A 86 -5.19 -15.89 -3.03
CA LYS A 86 -5.08 -14.57 -2.42
C LYS A 86 -4.16 -14.61 -1.21
N TYR A 87 -4.28 -15.62 -0.37
CA TYR A 87 -3.61 -15.70 0.93
C TYR A 87 -2.52 -16.77 0.94
N LEU A 88 -1.38 -16.41 1.55
CA LEU A 88 -0.38 -17.39 2.01
C LEU A 88 -0.17 -17.21 3.50
N CYS A 89 -0.27 -18.33 4.23
CA CYS A 89 -0.31 -18.32 5.68
C CYS A 89 0.98 -18.90 6.25
N LEU A 90 1.57 -18.18 7.20
CA LEU A 90 2.63 -18.63 8.07
C LEU A 90 1.96 -19.30 9.29
N ASP A 91 2.10 -20.60 9.42
CA ASP A 91 1.72 -21.37 10.58
C ASP A 91 2.92 -21.51 11.51
N TYR A 92 2.91 -20.69 12.60
CA TYR A 92 4.00 -20.61 13.57
C TYR A 92 3.45 -20.86 14.97
N GLU A 93 3.43 -22.14 15.36
CA GLU A 93 2.83 -22.58 16.62
C GLU A 93 3.72 -23.56 17.41
N ASP A 94 4.91 -23.84 16.90
CA ASP A 94 5.95 -24.66 17.54
C ASP A 94 7.34 -24.09 17.22
N HIS A 95 8.38 -24.70 17.78
CA HIS A 95 9.79 -24.42 17.53
C HIS A 95 10.25 -22.98 17.80
N ALA A 96 9.48 -22.17 18.56
CA ALA A 96 9.92 -20.84 18.93
C ALA A 96 11.24 -20.86 19.70
N SER A 97 12.14 -19.95 19.40
CA SER A 97 13.34 -19.73 20.21
C SER A 97 12.99 -19.11 21.57
N GLY A 98 13.91 -19.06 22.48
CA GLY A 98 13.74 -18.35 23.75
C GLY A 98 13.76 -16.81 23.61
N ASP A 99 14.02 -16.29 22.43
CA ASP A 99 14.06 -14.84 22.14
C ASP A 99 12.81 -14.40 21.36
N LYS A 100 11.88 -13.80 22.07
CA LYS A 100 10.61 -13.33 21.53
C LYS A 100 10.76 -12.29 20.40
N GLN A 101 11.79 -11.43 20.47
CA GLN A 101 12.02 -10.43 19.40
C GLN A 101 12.58 -11.12 18.15
N ALA A 102 13.53 -12.04 18.31
CA ALA A 102 14.06 -12.81 17.18
C ALA A 102 12.95 -13.63 16.47
N ASN A 103 12.07 -14.28 17.23
CA ASN A 103 10.90 -14.97 16.67
C ASN A 103 10.01 -14.01 15.88
N THR A 104 9.74 -12.81 16.43
CA THR A 104 8.90 -11.79 15.78
C THR A 104 9.53 -11.29 14.48
N ASP A 105 10.83 -11.00 14.50
CA ASP A 105 11.56 -10.51 13.33
C ASP A 105 11.60 -11.56 12.22
N ALA A 106 11.80 -12.84 12.56
CA ALA A 106 11.77 -13.94 11.62
C ALA A 106 10.38 -14.14 10.99
N CYS A 107 9.31 -14.10 11.79
CA CYS A 107 7.93 -14.15 11.28
C CYS A 107 7.63 -12.97 10.35
N ILE A 108 8.02 -11.76 10.73
CA ILE A 108 7.84 -10.56 9.91
C ILE A 108 8.58 -10.71 8.57
N ARG A 109 9.84 -11.18 8.61
CA ARG A 109 10.63 -11.36 7.39
C ARG A 109 10.03 -12.41 6.46
N PHE A 110 9.56 -13.52 6.97
CA PHE A 110 8.81 -14.52 6.21
C PHE A 110 7.60 -13.88 5.50
N MET A 111 6.78 -13.16 6.25
CA MET A 111 5.55 -12.52 5.73
C MET A 111 5.86 -11.40 4.72
N GLU A 112 6.97 -10.65 4.88
CA GLU A 112 7.44 -9.67 3.90
C GLU A 112 7.73 -10.33 2.55
N ILE A 113 8.41 -11.47 2.54
CA ILE A 113 8.71 -12.21 1.31
C ILE A 113 7.42 -12.64 0.60
N LEU A 114 6.43 -13.12 1.33
CA LEU A 114 5.13 -13.45 0.75
C LEU A 114 4.47 -12.21 0.11
N LYS A 115 4.50 -11.08 0.81
CA LYS A 115 3.93 -9.81 0.32
C LYS A 115 4.67 -9.26 -0.89
N GLU A 116 6.01 -9.31 -0.90
CA GLU A 116 6.86 -8.93 -2.03
C GLU A 116 6.53 -9.74 -3.31
N ASN A 117 6.04 -10.96 -3.16
CA ASN A 117 5.62 -11.84 -4.25
C ASN A 117 4.12 -11.74 -4.60
N GLY A 118 3.43 -10.73 -4.05
CA GLY A 118 2.07 -10.37 -4.45
C GLY A 118 0.95 -11.13 -3.73
N TYR A 119 1.25 -11.77 -2.59
CA TYR A 119 0.27 -12.45 -1.75
C TYR A 119 -0.10 -11.62 -0.53
N GLU A 120 -1.27 -11.87 0.05
CA GLU A 120 -1.66 -11.35 1.36
C GLU A 120 -1.18 -12.32 2.43
N PRO A 121 -0.17 -11.93 3.25
CA PRO A 121 0.36 -12.81 4.28
C PRO A 121 -0.56 -12.86 5.49
N ILE A 122 -0.75 -14.05 6.05
CA ILE A 122 -1.51 -14.31 7.27
C ILE A 122 -0.59 -15.02 8.26
N TYR A 123 -0.61 -14.59 9.52
CA TYR A 123 0.02 -15.26 10.64
C TYR A 123 -1.01 -16.14 11.33
N TYR A 124 -0.76 -17.46 11.41
CA TYR A 124 -1.56 -18.40 12.17
C TYR A 124 -0.80 -18.88 13.40
N SER A 125 -1.52 -18.99 14.49
CA SER A 125 -1.10 -19.67 15.74
C SER A 125 -2.27 -19.73 16.72
N TYR A 126 -2.04 -20.27 17.92
CA TYR A 126 -2.97 -20.16 19.03
C TYR A 126 -2.58 -19.05 20.01
N LYS A 127 -3.59 -18.49 20.71
CA LYS A 127 -3.40 -17.27 21.51
C LYS A 127 -2.30 -17.38 22.57
N PRO A 128 -2.23 -18.43 23.44
CA PRO A 128 -1.16 -18.54 24.43
C PRO A 128 0.23 -18.51 23.82
N PHE A 129 0.47 -19.30 22.77
CA PHE A 129 1.77 -19.35 22.11
C PHE A 129 2.13 -17.98 21.51
N THR A 130 1.18 -17.32 20.85
CA THR A 130 1.39 -15.98 20.28
C THR A 130 1.79 -14.98 21.36
N LEU A 131 1.07 -14.95 22.48
CA LEU A 131 1.36 -14.00 23.57
C LEU A 131 2.71 -14.26 24.25
N ASP A 132 3.10 -15.53 24.35
CA ASP A 132 4.36 -15.91 24.99
C ASP A 132 5.58 -15.68 24.10
N ASN A 133 5.44 -15.90 22.78
CA ASN A 133 6.59 -16.00 21.87
C ASN A 133 6.67 -14.88 20.82
N ILE A 134 5.62 -14.07 20.62
CA ILE A 134 5.55 -13.09 19.54
C ILE A 134 5.05 -11.73 20.04
N TYR A 135 5.70 -10.64 19.62
CA TYR A 135 5.16 -9.28 19.71
C TYR A 135 4.21 -9.02 18.53
N TYR A 136 3.03 -9.63 18.58
CA TYR A 136 2.07 -9.64 17.47
C TYR A 136 1.62 -8.23 17.01
N GLU A 137 1.70 -7.23 17.89
CA GLU A 137 1.46 -5.83 17.53
C GLU A 137 2.47 -5.32 16.49
N GLN A 138 3.71 -5.84 16.49
CA GLN A 138 4.70 -5.50 15.47
C GLN A 138 4.34 -6.14 14.12
N ILE A 139 3.79 -7.35 14.12
CA ILE A 139 3.22 -7.97 12.91
C ILE A 139 2.06 -7.11 12.39
N LEU A 140 1.10 -6.73 13.25
CA LEU A 140 -0.06 -5.91 12.86
C LEU A 140 0.32 -4.50 12.39
N ALA A 141 1.42 -3.94 12.86
CA ALA A 141 1.93 -2.65 12.39
C ALA A 141 2.36 -2.70 10.91
N LYS A 142 2.85 -3.86 10.43
CA LYS A 142 3.25 -4.09 9.04
C LYS A 142 2.13 -4.69 8.18
N PHE A 143 1.37 -5.61 8.78
CA PHE A 143 0.30 -6.38 8.13
C PHE A 143 -1.00 -6.24 8.93
N PRO A 144 -1.74 -5.14 8.80
CA PRO A 144 -2.99 -4.93 9.54
C PRO A 144 -4.01 -6.05 9.26
N ASN A 145 -4.69 -6.49 10.31
CA ASN A 145 -5.72 -7.53 10.21
C ASN A 145 -5.23 -8.84 9.56
N SER A 146 -4.04 -9.29 9.90
CA SER A 146 -3.39 -10.48 9.32
C SER A 146 -3.36 -11.68 10.26
N LEU A 147 -4.07 -11.65 11.38
CA LEU A 147 -4.05 -12.76 12.32
C LEU A 147 -5.15 -13.78 12.01
N TRP A 148 -4.77 -15.03 12.03
CA TRP A 148 -5.62 -16.22 12.08
C TRP A 148 -5.30 -16.94 13.38
N ILE A 149 -6.21 -16.89 14.35
CA ILE A 149 -5.93 -17.37 15.70
C ILE A 149 -6.84 -18.53 16.05
N ALA A 150 -6.23 -19.63 16.51
CA ALA A 150 -6.94 -20.75 17.08
C ALA A 150 -7.31 -20.47 18.55
N GLY A 151 -8.51 -20.84 18.89
CA GLY A 151 -9.02 -20.77 20.26
C GLY A 151 -10.30 -21.57 20.37
N TYR A 152 -10.26 -22.66 21.08
CA TYR A 152 -11.35 -23.61 21.20
C TYR A 152 -12.04 -23.47 22.55
N GLY A 153 -13.39 -23.46 22.52
CA GLY A 153 -14.19 -23.61 23.72
C GLY A 153 -14.31 -25.07 24.13
N LEU A 154 -15.53 -25.60 24.05
CA LEU A 154 -15.77 -27.04 24.32
C LEU A 154 -15.20 -27.94 23.20
N ASN A 155 -14.76 -27.35 22.12
CA ASN A 155 -14.23 -28.06 20.93
C ASN A 155 -15.21 -29.09 20.37
N ASP A 156 -16.50 -28.75 20.37
CA ASP A 156 -17.60 -29.62 19.92
C ASP A 156 -18.04 -29.35 18.48
N GLY A 157 -17.27 -28.53 17.77
CA GLY A 157 -17.52 -28.15 16.37
C GLY A 157 -18.40 -26.91 16.20
N THR A 158 -18.77 -26.22 17.30
CA THR A 158 -19.54 -24.98 17.27
C THR A 158 -18.67 -23.76 17.55
N ALA A 159 -18.96 -22.66 16.85
CA ALA A 159 -18.30 -21.37 17.11
C ALA A 159 -18.95 -20.67 18.32
N ASP A 160 -18.40 -20.91 19.51
CA ASP A 160 -18.84 -20.26 20.73
C ASP A 160 -18.02 -19.00 21.00
N PHE A 161 -18.64 -17.83 20.78
CA PHE A 161 -17.98 -16.53 20.93
C PHE A 161 -17.63 -16.17 22.39
N GLU A 162 -18.10 -16.90 23.39
CA GLU A 162 -17.61 -16.74 24.77
C GLU A 162 -16.12 -17.12 24.89
N TYR A 163 -15.65 -18.02 24.02
CA TYR A 163 -14.26 -18.48 23.96
C TYR A 163 -13.43 -17.81 22.85
N PHE A 164 -13.97 -16.78 22.24
CA PHE A 164 -13.24 -16.02 21.22
C PHE A 164 -11.89 -15.50 21.77
N PRO A 165 -10.78 -15.68 21.05
CA PRO A 165 -9.44 -15.37 21.57
C PRO A 165 -9.13 -13.90 21.83
N SER A 166 -10.08 -12.98 21.69
CA SER A 166 -10.02 -11.56 22.11
C SER A 166 -8.64 -10.90 21.94
N MET A 167 -8.14 -10.84 20.70
CA MET A 167 -6.93 -10.11 20.28
C MET A 167 -7.28 -9.12 19.20
N ASN A 168 -6.52 -8.04 19.06
CA ASN A 168 -6.70 -7.11 17.96
C ASN A 168 -6.23 -7.73 16.65
N GLY A 169 -6.82 -7.32 15.52
CA GLY A 169 -6.34 -7.67 14.19
C GLY A 169 -6.62 -9.11 13.74
N ILE A 170 -7.50 -9.83 14.43
CA ILE A 170 -7.92 -11.16 14.01
C ILE A 170 -8.82 -11.04 12.78
N ARG A 171 -8.38 -11.62 11.68
CA ARG A 171 -9.14 -11.77 10.43
C ARG A 171 -9.95 -13.04 10.42
N TRP A 172 -9.34 -14.15 10.89
CA TRP A 172 -9.94 -15.47 10.93
C TRP A 172 -9.79 -16.11 12.29
N TRP A 173 -10.80 -16.85 12.69
CA TRP A 173 -10.80 -17.61 13.93
C TRP A 173 -11.00 -19.09 13.63
N GLN A 174 -10.03 -19.93 14.04
CA GLN A 174 -10.20 -21.37 14.09
C GLN A 174 -10.86 -21.69 15.44
N TYR A 175 -12.14 -22.06 15.38
CA TYR A 175 -12.96 -22.24 16.57
C TYR A 175 -13.10 -23.68 17.01
N SER A 176 -12.67 -24.65 16.20
CA SER A 176 -12.69 -26.08 16.52
C SER A 176 -11.64 -26.83 15.71
N SER A 177 -11.13 -27.91 16.30
CA SER A 177 -10.30 -28.92 15.64
C SER A 177 -10.95 -30.30 15.68
N ASN A 178 -12.21 -30.40 16.08
CA ASN A 178 -12.92 -31.66 16.21
C ASN A 178 -14.23 -31.66 15.41
N PRO A 179 -14.45 -32.66 14.53
CA PRO A 179 -13.52 -33.73 14.15
C PRO A 179 -12.45 -33.30 13.13
N TYR A 180 -12.44 -32.05 12.70
CA TYR A 180 -11.49 -31.41 11.78
C TYR A 180 -11.48 -29.90 12.04
N ASP A 181 -10.50 -29.21 11.46
CA ASP A 181 -10.28 -27.79 11.67
C ASP A 181 -11.36 -26.93 11.02
N LYS A 182 -12.09 -26.18 11.85
CA LYS A 182 -13.23 -25.34 11.44
C LYS A 182 -12.94 -23.86 11.71
N ASN A 183 -13.16 -23.06 10.68
CA ASN A 183 -12.79 -21.66 10.69
C ASN A 183 -13.95 -20.75 10.29
N ILE A 184 -13.94 -19.54 10.82
CA ILE A 184 -14.88 -18.47 10.44
C ILE A 184 -14.14 -17.18 10.11
N VAL A 185 -14.60 -16.51 9.06
CA VAL A 185 -14.13 -15.19 8.66
C VAL A 185 -14.77 -14.12 9.51
N LEU A 186 -13.96 -13.27 10.14
CA LEU A 186 -14.41 -12.18 11.00
C LEU A 186 -14.42 -10.81 10.32
N LEU A 187 -13.60 -10.66 9.28
CA LEU A 187 -13.48 -9.43 8.51
C LEU A 187 -13.68 -9.73 7.04
N ASP A 188 -14.49 -8.93 6.39
CA ASP A 188 -14.70 -9.01 4.95
C ASP A 188 -13.39 -8.86 4.19
N ASP A 189 -13.28 -9.63 3.10
CA ASP A 189 -12.28 -9.43 2.06
C ASP A 189 -12.68 -8.30 1.11
N GLU A 190 -13.61 -7.46 1.49
CA GLU A 190 -13.93 -6.31 0.66
C GLU A 190 -12.63 -5.56 0.40
N GLU A 191 -12.27 -5.49 -0.87
CA GLU A 191 -11.37 -4.45 -1.35
C GLU A 191 -11.91 -3.17 -0.76
N ALA A 192 -11.12 -2.54 0.11
CA ALA A 192 -11.54 -1.27 0.67
C ALA A 192 -11.82 -0.37 -0.53
N GLU A 193 -13.08 0.00 -0.74
CA GLU A 193 -13.41 0.94 -1.81
C GLU A 193 -12.41 2.08 -1.71
N PRO A 194 -11.58 2.30 -2.76
CA PRO A 194 -10.54 3.31 -2.67
C PRO A 194 -11.20 4.63 -2.35
N LYS A 195 -10.83 5.25 -1.23
CA LYS A 195 -11.52 6.44 -0.74
C LYS A 195 -10.61 7.41 -0.01
N TRP A 196 -10.99 8.66 -0.11
CA TRP A 196 -10.44 9.71 0.71
C TRP A 196 -10.92 9.59 2.16
N LYS A 197 -9.99 9.72 3.09
CA LYS A 197 -10.25 9.85 4.53
C LYS A 197 -9.64 11.14 5.05
N ARG A 198 -10.15 11.64 6.17
CA ARG A 198 -9.68 12.85 6.83
C ARG A 198 -9.73 12.71 8.34
N ASN A 199 -8.77 13.33 9.02
CA ASN A 199 -8.77 13.62 10.46
C ASN A 199 -8.32 15.07 10.70
N ASP A 200 -8.01 15.43 11.93
CA ASP A 200 -7.56 16.78 12.30
C ASP A 200 -6.20 17.13 11.71
N THR A 201 -5.36 16.15 11.36
CA THR A 201 -4.04 16.36 10.72
C THR A 201 -4.16 16.64 9.22
N GLY A 202 -5.07 15.96 8.51
CA GLY A 202 -5.20 16.13 7.07
C GLY A 202 -5.98 15.05 6.35
N TRP A 203 -5.88 15.06 5.03
CA TRP A 203 -6.44 14.07 4.14
C TRP A 203 -5.43 12.98 3.79
N TRP A 204 -5.88 11.73 3.69
CA TRP A 204 -5.13 10.64 3.09
C TRP A 204 -6.03 9.80 2.19
N TYR A 205 -5.44 8.99 1.32
CA TYR A 205 -6.17 8.12 0.40
C TYR A 205 -5.90 6.65 0.74
N VAL A 206 -6.95 5.89 0.93
CA VAL A 206 -6.87 4.44 1.14
C VAL A 206 -7.10 3.76 -0.20
N ASN A 207 -6.15 2.95 -0.63
CA ASN A 207 -6.24 2.12 -1.82
C ASN A 207 -7.20 0.94 -1.61
N SER A 208 -7.56 0.24 -2.70
CA SER A 208 -8.41 -0.95 -2.64
C SER A 208 -7.83 -2.10 -1.79
N ASP A 209 -6.50 -2.16 -1.68
CA ASP A 209 -5.78 -3.14 -0.85
C ASP A 209 -5.66 -2.70 0.64
N GLY A 210 -6.30 -1.58 1.02
CA GLY A 210 -6.22 -1.00 2.36
C GLY A 210 -4.94 -0.21 2.64
N SER A 211 -3.95 -0.25 1.76
CA SER A 211 -2.73 0.56 1.88
C SER A 211 -2.99 2.04 1.64
N TYR A 212 -2.03 2.89 1.96
CA TYR A 212 -2.05 4.31 1.63
C TYR A 212 -0.67 4.78 1.14
N PRO A 213 -0.61 5.75 0.21
CA PRO A 213 0.65 6.23 -0.34
C PRO A 213 1.45 7.03 0.69
N THR A 214 2.77 6.82 0.72
CA THR A 214 3.72 7.59 1.52
C THR A 214 4.90 8.03 0.67
N ASN A 215 5.39 9.25 0.85
CA ASN A 215 6.52 9.84 0.11
C ASN A 215 6.44 9.65 -1.41
N LYS A 216 5.24 9.67 -1.99
CA LYS A 216 5.08 9.42 -3.43
C LYS A 216 3.93 10.19 -4.06
N TRP A 217 4.03 10.33 -5.37
CA TRP A 217 2.94 10.75 -6.21
C TRP A 217 1.95 9.61 -6.44
N GLN A 218 0.66 9.91 -6.41
CA GLN A 218 -0.38 8.98 -6.81
C GLN A 218 -1.43 9.69 -7.65
N LYS A 219 -1.82 9.03 -8.75
CA LYS A 219 -2.89 9.50 -9.62
C LYS A 219 -4.22 8.91 -9.16
N ILE A 220 -5.17 9.78 -8.80
CA ILE A 220 -6.50 9.41 -8.32
C ILE A 220 -7.53 10.13 -9.19
N ASN A 221 -8.42 9.40 -9.85
CA ASN A 221 -9.42 9.94 -10.75
C ASN A 221 -8.82 10.95 -11.77
N ASN A 222 -7.71 10.58 -12.39
CA ASN A 222 -6.97 11.37 -13.38
C ASN A 222 -6.25 12.62 -12.86
N VAL A 223 -6.25 12.88 -11.55
CA VAL A 223 -5.56 14.00 -10.89
C VAL A 223 -4.38 13.47 -10.09
N TRP A 224 -3.22 14.14 -10.19
CA TRP A 224 -2.04 13.80 -9.41
C TRP A 224 -2.08 14.48 -8.04
N TYR A 225 -1.72 13.71 -7.00
CA TYR A 225 -1.56 14.15 -5.61
C TYR A 225 -0.22 13.68 -5.08
N TYR A 226 0.38 14.40 -4.16
CA TYR A 226 1.58 13.97 -3.45
C TYR A 226 1.28 13.74 -1.98
N PHE A 227 1.76 12.62 -1.45
CA PHE A 227 1.60 12.23 -0.06
C PHE A 227 2.94 12.29 0.66
N ASP A 228 2.95 12.83 1.88
CA ASP A 228 4.14 12.93 2.71
C ASP A 228 4.57 11.58 3.34
N SER A 229 5.61 11.58 4.18
CA SER A 229 6.12 10.38 4.84
C SER A 229 5.10 9.71 5.78
N ASN A 230 4.14 10.47 6.28
CA ASN A 230 3.07 9.98 7.16
C ASN A 230 1.80 9.58 6.40
N GLY A 231 1.82 9.69 5.06
CA GLY A 231 0.69 9.36 4.20
C GLY A 231 -0.36 10.46 4.07
N TYR A 232 -0.11 11.67 4.58
CA TYR A 232 -1.03 12.79 4.40
C TYR A 232 -0.81 13.50 3.07
N MET A 233 -1.91 13.84 2.42
CA MET A 233 -1.91 14.61 1.17
C MET A 233 -1.35 16.01 1.40
N LYS A 234 -0.33 16.40 0.65
CA LYS A 234 0.13 17.78 0.62
C LYS A 234 -0.86 18.69 -0.09
N ALA A 235 -1.11 19.87 0.45
CA ALA A 235 -1.98 20.87 -0.13
C ALA A 235 -1.44 22.28 0.13
N ASN A 236 -1.79 23.24 -0.74
CA ASN A 236 -1.40 24.64 -0.65
C ASN A 236 0.11 24.84 -0.35
N SER A 237 0.96 24.07 -1.02
CA SER A 237 2.38 24.01 -0.70
C SER A 237 3.26 23.71 -1.90
N TRP A 238 4.48 24.27 -1.87
CA TRP A 238 5.54 23.91 -2.79
C TRP A 238 6.13 22.54 -2.46
N HIS A 239 6.47 21.79 -3.48
CA HIS A 239 7.14 20.50 -3.36
C HIS A 239 8.34 20.44 -4.33
N LYS A 240 9.55 20.36 -3.76
CA LYS A 240 10.76 20.06 -4.54
C LYS A 240 10.90 18.55 -4.61
N HIS A 241 10.74 17.98 -5.77
CA HIS A 241 10.83 16.54 -5.96
C HIS A 241 12.29 16.08 -6.20
N THR A 242 12.53 14.78 -6.05
CA THR A 242 13.86 14.17 -6.23
C THR A 242 14.40 14.26 -7.66
N ASP A 243 13.54 14.54 -8.64
CA ASP A 243 13.91 14.84 -10.04
C ASP A 243 14.51 16.24 -10.23
N GLY A 244 14.60 17.03 -9.15
CA GLY A 244 15.17 18.37 -9.13
C GLY A 244 14.21 19.49 -9.49
N TYR A 245 12.98 19.19 -9.92
CA TYR A 245 11.97 20.18 -10.29
C TYR A 245 11.08 20.58 -9.12
N TRP A 246 10.50 21.79 -9.24
CA TRP A 246 9.50 22.30 -8.33
C TRP A 246 8.10 22.03 -8.87
N TYR A 247 7.23 21.64 -7.95
CA TYR A 247 5.80 21.42 -8.15
C TYR A 247 5.01 22.24 -7.13
N TYR A 248 3.76 22.49 -7.39
CA TYR A 248 2.85 23.11 -6.44
C TYR A 248 1.59 22.28 -6.27
N LEU A 249 1.22 22.03 -5.02
CA LEU A 249 -0.03 21.35 -4.68
C LEU A 249 -1.06 22.44 -4.35
N LEU A 250 -2.14 22.48 -5.12
CA LEU A 250 -3.24 23.43 -4.95
C LEU A 250 -3.90 23.26 -3.57
N PRO A 251 -4.76 24.19 -3.11
CA PRO A 251 -5.53 24.02 -1.88
C PRO A 251 -6.36 22.73 -1.83
N SER A 252 -6.77 22.21 -2.98
CA SER A 252 -7.44 20.92 -3.12
C SER A 252 -6.52 19.70 -2.99
N GLY A 253 -5.20 19.91 -2.89
CA GLY A 253 -4.17 18.87 -2.97
C GLY A 253 -3.79 18.46 -4.39
N ALA A 254 -4.53 18.86 -5.40
CA ALA A 254 -4.23 18.55 -6.79
C ALA A 254 -2.90 19.18 -7.24
N MET A 255 -2.12 18.46 -8.04
CA MET A 255 -0.92 18.98 -8.68
C MET A 255 -1.29 20.13 -9.63
N ALA A 256 -0.62 21.26 -9.48
CA ALA A 256 -0.81 22.42 -10.34
C ALA A 256 -0.35 22.15 -11.78
N THR A 257 -1.14 22.58 -12.73
CA THR A 257 -0.80 22.66 -14.16
C THR A 257 -1.28 24.00 -14.72
N SER A 258 -0.65 24.48 -15.80
CA SER A 258 -0.97 25.79 -16.38
C SER A 258 -0.66 26.95 -15.43
N TRP A 259 -1.35 28.08 -15.58
CA TRP A 259 -1.13 29.30 -14.81
C TRP A 259 -1.76 29.22 -13.41
N VAL A 260 -0.97 29.54 -12.37
CA VAL A 260 -1.45 29.59 -10.99
C VAL A 260 -0.91 30.84 -10.30
N LEU A 261 -1.80 31.56 -9.60
CA LEU A 261 -1.45 32.70 -8.76
C LEU A 261 -1.13 32.22 -7.34
N ILE A 262 0.12 32.39 -6.91
CA ILE A 262 0.61 31.96 -5.60
C ILE A 262 1.23 33.18 -4.92
N SER A 263 0.73 33.56 -3.75
CA SER A 263 1.24 34.72 -2.99
C SER A 263 1.43 35.98 -3.87
N ASN A 264 0.43 36.30 -4.66
CA ASN A 264 0.38 37.49 -5.55
C ASN A 264 1.40 37.46 -6.71
N LYS A 265 1.97 36.30 -7.03
CA LYS A 265 2.86 36.07 -8.17
C LYS A 265 2.30 34.98 -9.08
N TRP A 266 2.38 35.19 -10.40
CA TRP A 266 1.98 34.19 -11.37
C TRP A 266 3.11 33.21 -11.65
N TYR A 267 2.78 31.93 -11.70
CA TYR A 267 3.65 30.82 -12.08
C TYR A 267 3.00 30.00 -13.17
N TYR A 268 3.80 29.37 -14.01
CA TYR A 268 3.31 28.44 -15.01
C TYR A 268 3.87 27.05 -14.76
N PHE A 269 2.97 26.09 -14.71
CA PHE A 269 3.32 24.68 -14.56
C PHE A 269 2.99 23.95 -15.87
N LYS A 270 3.93 23.12 -16.34
CA LYS A 270 3.75 22.29 -17.53
C LYS A 270 2.66 21.25 -17.27
N GLU A 271 2.27 20.49 -18.32
CA GLU A 271 1.29 19.41 -18.20
C GLU A 271 1.75 18.30 -17.25
N ASP A 272 3.07 18.10 -17.14
CA ASP A 272 3.68 17.15 -16.19
C ASP A 272 3.83 17.71 -14.77
N GLY A 273 3.30 18.89 -14.48
CA GLY A 273 3.32 19.58 -13.19
C GLY A 273 4.62 20.32 -12.86
N LYS A 274 5.65 20.24 -13.70
CA LYS A 274 6.92 20.94 -13.45
C LYS A 274 6.78 22.43 -13.61
N MET A 275 7.25 23.20 -12.62
CA MET A 275 7.34 24.65 -12.71
C MET A 275 8.23 25.03 -13.89
N ALA A 276 7.71 25.89 -14.76
CA ALA A 276 8.46 26.44 -15.88
C ALA A 276 9.33 27.62 -15.44
N THR A 277 10.46 27.79 -16.11
CA THR A 277 11.33 28.96 -15.99
C THR A 277 11.73 29.42 -17.38
N GLY A 278 12.14 30.68 -17.53
CA GLY A 278 12.51 31.25 -18.81
C GLY A 278 11.28 31.55 -19.70
N TRP A 279 11.47 31.45 -21.01
CA TRP A 279 10.42 31.76 -21.97
C TRP A 279 9.39 30.65 -22.09
N VAL A 280 8.12 31.05 -22.01
CA VAL A 280 6.94 30.16 -22.19
C VAL A 280 6.00 30.77 -23.21
N LYS A 281 5.59 29.99 -24.20
CA LYS A 281 4.52 30.35 -25.15
C LYS A 281 3.20 29.76 -24.66
N TYR A 282 2.19 30.62 -24.46
CA TYR A 282 0.83 30.21 -24.08
C TYR A 282 -0.21 31.04 -24.87
N LYS A 283 -1.13 30.34 -25.53
CA LYS A 283 -2.18 30.97 -26.37
C LYS A 283 -1.64 32.09 -27.28
N ASP A 284 -0.60 31.75 -28.05
CA ASP A 284 0.07 32.64 -29.02
C ASP A 284 0.85 33.82 -28.43
N HIS A 285 0.88 34.03 -27.15
CA HIS A 285 1.69 35.02 -26.46
C HIS A 285 2.91 34.43 -25.80
N TRP A 286 4.01 35.19 -25.77
CA TRP A 286 5.21 34.83 -25.03
C TRP A 286 5.18 35.52 -23.66
N TYR A 287 5.62 34.76 -22.64
CA TYR A 287 5.81 35.17 -21.26
C TYR A 287 7.21 34.82 -20.80
N TYR A 288 7.73 35.54 -19.82
CA TYR A 288 9.01 35.23 -19.22
C TYR A 288 8.86 34.94 -17.73
N LEU A 289 9.25 33.75 -17.34
CA LEU A 289 9.29 33.29 -15.96
C LEU A 289 10.71 33.45 -15.42
N ASP A 290 10.87 33.95 -14.20
CA ASP A 290 12.19 34.10 -13.59
C ASP A 290 12.99 32.81 -13.67
N ALA A 291 14.26 32.90 -14.03
CA ALA A 291 15.10 31.72 -14.23
C ALA A 291 15.38 30.95 -12.92
N LYS A 292 15.35 31.63 -11.77
CA LYS A 292 15.62 31.07 -10.47
C LYS A 292 14.33 30.78 -9.69
N ASP A 293 13.45 31.76 -9.62
CA ASP A 293 12.28 31.71 -8.74
C ASP A 293 10.99 31.30 -9.46
N GLY A 294 10.94 31.31 -10.80
CA GLY A 294 9.85 30.84 -11.64
C GLY A 294 8.66 31.80 -11.72
N ASP A 295 8.67 32.95 -11.03
CA ASP A 295 7.58 33.91 -11.09
C ASP A 295 7.56 34.69 -12.43
N MET A 296 6.38 34.95 -12.93
CA MET A 296 6.17 35.70 -14.19
C MET A 296 6.64 37.14 -14.03
N LYS A 297 7.47 37.58 -14.96
CA LYS A 297 7.91 38.97 -15.03
C LYS A 297 6.86 39.83 -15.79
N SER A 298 6.74 41.09 -15.40
CA SER A 298 5.87 42.05 -16.03
C SER A 298 6.44 43.48 -15.91
N ASN A 299 6.04 44.34 -16.84
CA ASN A 299 6.42 45.77 -16.90
C ASN A 299 7.95 45.99 -16.77
N GLN A 300 8.75 45.21 -17.50
CA GLN A 300 10.20 45.33 -17.48
C GLN A 300 10.86 44.78 -18.75
N PHE A 301 12.15 45.12 -18.92
CA PHE A 301 12.97 44.57 -19.98
C PHE A 301 13.69 43.29 -19.50
N ILE A 302 13.67 42.30 -20.36
CA ILE A 302 14.38 41.04 -20.16
C ILE A 302 15.52 40.91 -21.16
N LYS A 303 16.75 40.74 -20.68
CA LYS A 303 17.89 40.39 -21.54
C LYS A 303 17.87 38.89 -21.79
N SER A 304 17.80 38.49 -23.05
CA SER A 304 17.88 37.08 -23.45
C SER A 304 18.70 36.94 -24.72
N GLY A 305 19.75 36.14 -24.67
CA GLY A 305 20.74 36.09 -25.75
C GLY A 305 21.38 37.44 -26.01
N ASN A 306 21.39 37.87 -27.27
CA ASN A 306 21.93 39.17 -27.68
C ASN A 306 20.88 40.30 -27.72
N GLY A 307 19.65 40.04 -27.32
CA GLY A 307 18.53 41.00 -27.41
C GLY A 307 17.92 41.39 -26.06
N TRP A 308 17.16 42.48 -26.11
CA TRP A 308 16.31 42.90 -25.04
C TRP A 308 14.85 42.79 -25.47
N TYR A 309 14.00 42.28 -24.59
CA TYR A 309 12.58 42.07 -24.81
C TYR A 309 11.77 42.81 -23.76
N TYR A 310 10.77 43.56 -24.17
CA TYR A 310 9.88 44.25 -23.23
C TYR A 310 8.71 43.34 -22.87
N ILE A 311 8.48 43.15 -21.58
CA ILE A 311 7.32 42.45 -21.04
C ILE A 311 6.33 43.51 -20.56
N LYS A 312 5.12 43.46 -21.11
CA LYS A 312 4.03 44.43 -20.80
C LYS A 312 3.51 44.24 -19.37
N PRO A 313 2.72 45.19 -18.83
CA PRO A 313 2.13 45.04 -17.48
C PRO A 313 1.27 43.78 -17.29
N ASP A 314 0.66 43.28 -18.37
CA ASP A 314 -0.12 42.02 -18.34
C ASP A 314 0.75 40.73 -18.40
N GLY A 315 2.08 40.88 -18.45
CA GLY A 315 3.04 39.77 -18.53
C GLY A 315 3.31 39.25 -19.93
N THR A 316 2.63 39.75 -20.97
CA THR A 316 2.91 39.34 -22.36
C THR A 316 4.12 40.07 -22.94
N MET A 317 4.92 39.37 -23.76
CA MET A 317 5.99 40.01 -24.53
C MET A 317 5.40 40.94 -25.58
N ALA A 318 5.97 42.15 -25.72
CA ALA A 318 5.60 43.06 -26.77
C ALA A 318 6.22 42.63 -28.11
N ASP A 319 5.39 42.50 -29.15
CA ASP A 319 5.87 42.07 -30.48
C ASP A 319 6.62 43.22 -31.22
N LYS A 320 6.11 44.45 -31.10
CA LYS A 320 6.68 45.64 -31.74
C LYS A 320 6.47 46.87 -30.84
N PRO A 321 7.20 46.97 -29.72
CA PRO A 321 7.04 48.13 -28.85
C PRO A 321 7.52 49.42 -29.52
N GLU A 322 6.71 50.45 -29.48
CA GLU A 322 7.11 51.81 -29.86
C GLU A 322 7.67 52.53 -28.62
N PHE A 323 8.83 53.14 -28.80
CA PHE A 323 9.52 53.84 -27.73
C PHE A 323 9.60 55.35 -28.07
N THR A 324 9.37 56.20 -27.09
CA THR A 324 9.71 57.60 -27.16
C THR A 324 10.81 57.87 -26.12
N VAL A 325 11.87 58.55 -26.53
CA VAL A 325 12.89 59.03 -25.61
C VAL A 325 12.59 60.51 -25.35
N GLU A 326 12.22 60.82 -24.14
CA GLU A 326 11.94 62.18 -23.69
C GLU A 326 13.24 63.00 -23.61
N PRO A 327 13.19 64.35 -23.61
CA PRO A 327 14.37 65.22 -23.60
C PRO A 327 15.27 65.00 -22.36
N ASP A 328 14.75 64.51 -21.29
CA ASP A 328 15.46 64.16 -20.03
C ASP A 328 16.07 62.73 -20.05
N GLY A 329 15.90 62.00 -21.17
CA GLY A 329 16.39 60.66 -21.32
C GLY A 329 15.41 59.57 -20.84
N LEU A 330 14.21 59.95 -20.37
CA LEU A 330 13.17 58.97 -19.97
C LEU A 330 12.70 58.24 -21.24
N ILE A 331 12.64 56.92 -21.13
CA ILE A 331 12.09 56.07 -22.19
C ILE A 331 10.64 55.75 -21.83
N THR A 332 9.70 56.22 -22.63
CA THR A 332 8.28 55.86 -22.53
C THR A 332 7.93 54.83 -23.60
N ILE A 333 7.06 53.92 -23.25
CA ILE A 333 6.58 52.84 -24.13
C ILE A 333 5.10 53.11 -24.40
N LYS A 334 4.74 53.09 -25.68
CA LYS A 334 3.32 53.26 -26.12
C LYS A 334 2.65 51.90 -26.26
#